data_eddde2de5d593f25c0889e392f418e8a
#
_entry.id   eddde2de5d593f25c0889e392f418e8a
#
_cell.length_a   1.000
_cell.length_b   1.000
_cell.length_c   1.000
_cell.angle_alpha   90.00
_cell.angle_beta   90.00
_cell.angle_gamma   90.00
#
_symmetry.space_group_name_H-M   'P 1'
#
loop_
_entity.id
_entity.type
_entity.pdbx_description
1 polymer ?
#
loop_
_entity_poly.entity_id
_entity_poly.type
_entity_poly.pdbx_seq_one_letter_code
_entity_poly.pdbx_strand_id
1 'polypeptide(L)'
;MNRKKKPTEEVKMSTWEVFRRLVRDARPIYGWLLLGALLGGIVVACTVIAPKLLGQGIQLLYDAWAGERPKAGLTEALLPICGALAGVYLLKSIVDTGKMVLMNNVVSKYYTCTLRIKLSDKLSRLPISFIDKTPAGQIIDRIQEDVSNMGGSIHDIVDVFIMGFMQIIVIAVMMLRENWKMGLAVLLLMPLSIVISSRISAACGTYFRRLFEESGKMYSIVEESYASYQTTKAYNYEETTIAAHAAANKRQKDAEAKAIFLQGLITPCITAANALAYILVALIGGYLTVQGALGVGAVVTVLLYSRQFSAPLEQIAGVMGSVQRTCAAARRVYEMQDAPEEEPIEGHLPEEIKGDVDFENVNFSYDPETPLIRDFTVKVKHGQKVAIVGPTGAGKTTLVNLLMRFYDIQSGKITIDGHDIAAVSREDVRGLFGMVLQDTWLFGGTVADNVAYGKPKATREEIITACDEAYCDHFIRTLPQGYDTVVSEDSINISGGQKQLLTIARALLANRRLLILDEATSNVDTRTEILLQKAMDKLMRGRTCFVIAHRLSTIVDADLILVINDGQIVEAGTHEGLLEKQGFYYRLYTSQYAV
;
A
#
# COMPACT_ATOMS: atom_id res chain seq x y z
N MET A 1 38.28 -17.05 -0.99
CA MET A 1 38.24 -15.95 0.00
C MET A 1 36.79 -15.46 0.11
N ASN A 2 36.03 -16.11 1.01
CA ASN A 2 34.56 -15.93 1.12
C ASN A 2 34.24 -14.66 1.90
N ARG A 3 33.77 -13.64 1.21
CA ARG A 3 33.03 -12.53 1.85
C ARG A 3 31.62 -13.04 2.18
N LYS A 4 31.40 -13.45 3.44
CA LYS A 4 30.05 -13.61 3.99
C LYS A 4 29.30 -12.27 3.82
N LYS A 5 28.34 -12.21 2.89
CA LYS A 5 27.33 -11.15 2.91
C LYS A 5 26.55 -11.33 4.22
N LYS A 6 26.71 -10.40 5.15
CA LYS A 6 25.82 -10.26 6.31
C LYS A 6 24.39 -10.15 5.82
N PRO A 7 23.40 -10.72 6.55
CA PRO A 7 22.00 -10.45 6.27
C PRO A 7 21.82 -8.94 6.28
N THR A 8 21.12 -8.44 5.29
CA THR A 8 20.81 -7.02 5.11
C THR A 8 20.12 -6.55 6.39
N GLU A 9 20.86 -5.85 7.26
CA GLU A 9 20.26 -5.02 8.30
C GLU A 9 19.22 -4.13 7.58
N GLU A 10 17.96 -4.24 7.97
CA GLU A 10 16.94 -3.26 7.62
C GLU A 10 17.51 -1.87 7.94
N VAL A 11 17.99 -1.17 6.93
CA VAL A 11 18.45 0.21 7.08
C VAL A 11 17.21 1.03 7.40
N LYS A 12 16.87 1.10 8.68
CA LYS A 12 15.78 1.95 9.17
C LYS A 12 16.15 3.39 8.87
N MET A 13 15.67 3.90 7.73
CA MET A 13 15.85 5.31 7.38
C MET A 13 15.40 6.20 8.55
N SER A 14 16.23 7.15 8.93
CA SER A 14 15.87 8.12 9.96
C SER A 14 14.72 9.00 9.44
N THR A 15 13.90 9.54 10.34
CA THR A 15 12.79 10.44 9.96
C THR A 15 13.26 11.62 9.11
N TRP A 16 14.48 12.11 9.38
CA TRP A 16 15.08 13.20 8.61
C TRP A 16 15.49 12.80 7.19
N GLU A 17 16.01 11.59 6.99
CA GLU A 17 16.35 11.04 5.67
C GLU A 17 15.10 10.85 4.83
N VAL A 18 14.04 10.29 5.44
CA VAL A 18 12.73 10.13 4.79
C VAL A 18 12.18 11.48 4.35
N PHE A 19 12.19 12.49 5.23
CA PHE A 19 11.72 13.83 4.92
C PHE A 19 12.55 14.47 3.79
N ARG A 20 13.88 14.36 3.84
CA ARG A 20 14.77 14.87 2.79
C ARG A 20 14.50 14.21 1.44
N ARG A 21 14.22 12.91 1.44
CA ARG A 21 13.86 12.17 0.22
C ARG A 21 12.50 12.59 -0.33
N LEU A 22 11.50 12.73 0.55
CA LEU A 22 10.17 13.21 0.18
C LEU A 22 10.23 14.60 -0.48
N VAL A 23 10.99 15.53 0.08
CA VAL A 23 11.22 16.84 -0.53
C VAL A 23 11.91 16.69 -1.89
N ARG A 24 12.93 15.84 -2.02
CA ARG A 24 13.63 15.61 -3.30
C ARG A 24 12.71 15.03 -4.37
N ASP A 25 11.84 14.09 -4.02
CA ASP A 25 10.92 13.44 -4.94
C ASP A 25 9.78 14.37 -5.38
N ALA A 26 9.55 15.46 -4.64
CA ALA A 26 8.64 16.54 -5.00
C ALA A 26 9.20 17.53 -6.06
N ARG A 27 10.44 17.33 -6.56
CA ARG A 27 11.06 18.23 -7.57
C ARG A 27 10.17 18.56 -8.77
N PRO A 28 9.45 17.60 -9.38
CA PRO A 28 8.62 17.90 -10.55
C PRO A 28 7.51 18.91 -10.28
N ILE A 29 7.11 19.07 -9.02
CA ILE A 29 6.01 19.95 -8.59
C ILE A 29 6.52 21.25 -7.92
N TYR A 30 7.84 21.49 -7.86
CA TYR A 30 8.39 22.69 -7.21
C TYR A 30 7.87 24.00 -7.79
N GLY A 31 7.66 24.08 -9.11
CA GLY A 31 7.08 25.25 -9.75
C GLY A 31 5.68 25.58 -9.22
N TRP A 32 4.85 24.55 -9.03
CA TRP A 32 3.52 24.67 -8.48
C TRP A 32 3.53 24.98 -6.98
N LEU A 33 4.48 24.41 -6.23
CA LEU A 33 4.70 24.73 -4.81
C LEU A 33 5.12 26.19 -4.63
N LEU A 34 5.99 26.69 -5.50
CA LEU A 34 6.41 28.09 -5.50
C LEU A 34 5.24 29.03 -5.80
N LEU A 35 4.42 28.70 -6.80
CA LEU A 35 3.21 29.45 -7.12
C LEU A 35 2.25 29.47 -5.93
N GLY A 36 2.03 28.35 -5.28
CA GLY A 36 1.25 28.23 -4.06
C GLY A 36 1.79 29.09 -2.93
N ALA A 37 3.13 29.13 -2.75
CA ALA A 37 3.79 29.97 -1.78
C ALA A 37 3.61 31.48 -2.09
N LEU A 38 3.68 31.87 -3.36
CA LEU A 38 3.41 33.26 -3.77
C LEU A 38 1.95 33.67 -3.50
N LEU A 39 0.99 32.82 -3.87
CA LEU A 39 -0.43 33.04 -3.57
C LEU A 39 -0.67 33.15 -2.05
N GLY A 40 -0.05 32.26 -1.27
CA GLY A 40 -0.09 32.32 0.19
C GLY A 40 0.49 33.61 0.75
N GLY A 41 1.58 34.12 0.17
CA GLY A 41 2.14 35.42 0.51
C GLY A 41 1.14 36.57 0.37
N ILE A 42 0.33 36.54 -0.71
CA ILE A 42 -0.77 37.51 -0.90
C ILE A 42 -1.83 37.36 0.19
N VAL A 43 -2.20 36.11 0.53
CA VAL A 43 -3.17 35.83 1.61
C VAL A 43 -2.67 36.36 2.95
N VAL A 44 -1.36 36.16 3.28
CA VAL A 44 -0.73 36.69 4.50
C VAL A 44 -0.72 38.22 4.49
N ALA A 45 -0.38 38.85 3.37
CA ALA A 45 -0.43 40.29 3.23
C ALA A 45 -1.84 40.86 3.48
N CYS A 46 -2.87 40.25 2.86
CA CYS A 46 -4.25 40.65 3.11
C CYS A 46 -4.65 40.45 4.58
N THR A 47 -4.21 39.37 5.20
CA THR A 47 -4.51 39.05 6.61
C THR A 47 -3.90 40.11 7.56
N VAL A 48 -2.74 40.66 7.22
CA VAL A 48 -2.06 41.68 8.03
C VAL A 48 -2.60 43.09 7.75
N ILE A 49 -3.01 43.41 6.53
CA ILE A 49 -3.53 44.73 6.17
C ILE A 49 -4.94 44.96 6.78
N ALA A 50 -5.79 43.95 6.85
CA ALA A 50 -7.17 44.08 7.32
C ALA A 50 -7.29 44.66 8.76
N PRO A 51 -6.56 44.17 9.79
CA PRO A 51 -6.59 44.76 11.13
C PRO A 51 -6.14 46.23 11.18
N LYS A 52 -5.17 46.59 10.35
CA LYS A 52 -4.68 47.96 10.29
C LYS A 52 -5.74 48.94 9.72
N LEU A 53 -6.41 48.52 8.63
CA LEU A 53 -7.52 49.30 8.06
C LEU A 53 -8.67 49.46 9.07
N LEU A 54 -9.00 48.37 9.78
CA LEU A 54 -10.05 48.39 10.80
C LEU A 54 -9.67 49.34 11.96
N GLY A 55 -8.40 49.27 12.43
CA GLY A 55 -7.89 50.19 13.44
C GLY A 55 -7.96 51.65 13.01
N GLN A 56 -7.63 51.95 11.75
CA GLN A 56 -7.75 53.30 11.20
C GLN A 56 -9.23 53.78 11.17
N GLY A 57 -10.16 52.93 10.77
CA GLY A 57 -11.58 53.24 10.81
C GLY A 57 -12.10 53.53 12.22
N ILE A 58 -11.66 52.74 13.21
CA ILE A 58 -12.02 52.95 14.61
C ILE A 58 -11.39 54.22 15.17
N GLN A 59 -10.17 54.56 14.78
CA GLN A 59 -9.54 55.83 15.18
C GLN A 59 -10.34 57.02 14.66
N LEU A 60 -10.77 57.03 13.40
CA LEU A 60 -11.61 58.09 12.83
C LEU A 60 -12.94 58.24 13.56
N LEU A 61 -13.55 57.15 13.98
CA LEU A 61 -14.81 57.16 14.76
C LEU A 61 -14.56 57.76 16.15
N TYR A 62 -13.45 57.41 16.78
CA TYR A 62 -13.07 57.93 18.10
C TYR A 62 -12.78 59.43 18.04
N ASP A 63 -11.99 59.89 17.07
CA ASP A 63 -11.67 61.32 16.88
C ASP A 63 -12.92 62.17 16.67
N ALA A 64 -13.91 61.66 15.93
CA ALA A 64 -15.17 62.33 15.73
C ALA A 64 -16.05 62.32 17.00
N TRP A 65 -15.96 61.29 17.82
CA TRP A 65 -16.67 61.22 19.10
C TRP A 65 -16.04 62.11 20.17
N ALA A 66 -14.72 62.17 20.22
CA ALA A 66 -13.94 63.01 21.15
C ALA A 66 -14.06 64.50 20.79
N GLY A 67 -14.63 64.85 19.66
CA GLY A 67 -14.74 66.24 19.23
C GLY A 67 -13.51 66.81 18.53
N GLU A 68 -12.50 66.00 18.32
CA GLU A 68 -11.24 66.38 17.63
C GLU A 68 -11.44 66.49 16.11
N ARG A 69 -12.59 65.95 15.59
CA ARG A 69 -12.93 65.98 14.16
C ARG A 69 -14.41 66.32 13.98
N PRO A 70 -14.75 67.17 12.99
CA PRO A 70 -16.17 67.47 12.69
C PRO A 70 -16.92 66.21 12.24
N LYS A 71 -18.15 65.98 12.74
CA LYS A 71 -19.01 64.85 12.36
C LYS A 71 -19.47 64.92 10.91
N ALA A 72 -19.49 66.15 10.34
CA ALA A 72 -19.78 66.37 8.93
C ALA A 72 -18.61 65.82 8.07
N GLY A 73 -18.90 64.91 7.12
CA GLY A 73 -17.90 64.24 6.27
C GLY A 73 -17.32 62.95 6.83
N LEU A 74 -17.78 62.46 8.01
CA LEU A 74 -17.30 61.19 8.58
C LEU A 74 -17.62 59.98 7.69
N THR A 75 -18.80 59.95 7.08
CA THR A 75 -19.22 58.93 6.12
C THR A 75 -18.33 58.93 4.88
N GLU A 76 -17.96 60.08 4.35
CA GLU A 76 -17.03 60.21 3.22
C GLU A 76 -15.60 59.71 3.55
N ALA A 77 -15.17 59.86 4.80
CA ALA A 77 -13.86 59.36 5.27
C ALA A 77 -13.90 57.84 5.57
N LEU A 78 -15.01 57.29 6.02
CA LEU A 78 -15.15 55.87 6.34
C LEU A 78 -15.41 55.01 5.11
N LEU A 79 -16.14 55.49 4.11
CA LEU A 79 -16.53 54.76 2.91
C LEU A 79 -15.31 54.15 2.18
N PRO A 80 -14.21 54.86 1.93
CA PRO A 80 -13.01 54.28 1.30
C PRO A 80 -12.34 53.22 2.15
N ILE A 81 -12.33 53.34 3.48
CA ILE A 81 -11.77 52.35 4.39
C ILE A 81 -12.63 51.07 4.36
N CYS A 82 -13.94 51.21 4.43
CA CYS A 82 -14.87 50.07 4.31
C CYS A 82 -14.73 49.40 2.94
N GLY A 83 -14.64 50.20 1.87
CA GLY A 83 -14.40 49.67 0.51
C GLY A 83 -13.08 48.92 0.38
N ALA A 84 -12.00 49.51 0.91
CA ALA A 84 -10.69 48.85 0.94
C ALA A 84 -10.71 47.55 1.77
N LEU A 85 -11.37 47.56 2.93
CA LEU A 85 -11.50 46.39 3.78
C LEU A 85 -12.29 45.27 3.07
N ALA A 86 -13.42 45.59 2.44
CA ALA A 86 -14.19 44.67 1.63
C ALA A 86 -13.37 44.11 0.47
N GLY A 87 -12.62 44.95 -0.24
CA GLY A 87 -11.72 44.55 -1.32
C GLY A 87 -10.61 43.60 -0.84
N VAL A 88 -10.00 43.89 0.31
CA VAL A 88 -8.96 43.03 0.91
C VAL A 88 -9.52 41.65 1.29
N TYR A 89 -10.73 41.59 1.88
CA TYR A 89 -11.36 40.31 2.23
C TYR A 89 -11.81 39.51 1.00
N LEU A 90 -12.33 40.16 -0.02
CA LEU A 90 -12.69 39.53 -1.29
C LEU A 90 -11.45 38.97 -1.99
N LEU A 91 -10.39 39.78 -2.12
CA LEU A 91 -9.12 39.35 -2.71
C LEU A 91 -8.53 38.16 -1.93
N LYS A 92 -8.52 38.25 -0.59
CA LYS A 92 -8.06 37.14 0.27
C LYS A 92 -8.84 35.86 -0.03
N SER A 93 -10.18 35.92 -0.07
CA SER A 93 -11.03 34.75 -0.28
C SER A 93 -10.82 34.12 -1.66
N ILE A 94 -10.73 34.94 -2.71
CA ILE A 94 -10.50 34.46 -4.08
C ILE A 94 -9.11 33.79 -4.19
N VAL A 95 -8.08 34.46 -3.69
CA VAL A 95 -6.70 33.95 -3.77
C VAL A 95 -6.53 32.69 -2.92
N ASP A 96 -7.11 32.64 -1.72
CA ASP A 96 -7.02 31.48 -0.83
C ASP A 96 -7.75 30.26 -1.42
N THR A 97 -8.95 30.47 -2.00
CA THR A 97 -9.67 29.41 -2.73
C THR A 97 -8.86 28.94 -3.95
N GLY A 98 -8.30 29.85 -4.74
CA GLY A 98 -7.43 29.51 -5.87
C GLY A 98 -6.20 28.72 -5.45
N LYS A 99 -5.54 29.12 -4.35
CA LYS A 99 -4.42 28.39 -3.75
C LYS A 99 -4.83 26.98 -3.31
N MET A 100 -5.98 26.85 -2.62
CA MET A 100 -6.50 25.55 -2.16
C MET A 100 -6.78 24.60 -3.34
N VAL A 101 -7.42 25.09 -4.40
CA VAL A 101 -7.68 24.31 -5.62
C VAL A 101 -6.38 23.87 -6.28
N LEU A 102 -5.40 24.77 -6.38
CA LEU A 102 -4.07 24.48 -6.93
C LEU A 102 -3.38 23.38 -6.13
N MET A 103 -3.31 23.51 -4.82
CA MET A 103 -2.62 22.55 -3.95
C MET A 103 -3.29 21.18 -3.97
N ASN A 104 -4.61 21.10 -3.87
CA ASN A 104 -5.31 19.82 -3.86
C ASN A 104 -5.33 19.14 -5.23
N ASN A 105 -5.70 19.87 -6.29
CA ASN A 105 -5.94 19.26 -7.59
C ASN A 105 -4.67 19.08 -8.43
N VAL A 106 -3.71 20.00 -8.32
CA VAL A 106 -2.48 19.91 -9.10
C VAL A 106 -1.38 19.23 -8.30
N VAL A 107 -1.04 19.76 -7.14
CA VAL A 107 0.11 19.26 -6.37
C VAL A 107 -0.16 17.88 -5.80
N SER A 108 -1.20 17.73 -4.96
CA SER A 108 -1.48 16.48 -4.27
C SER A 108 -1.85 15.35 -5.24
N LYS A 109 -2.79 15.58 -6.17
CA LYS A 109 -3.22 14.54 -7.12
C LYS A 109 -2.14 14.15 -8.12
N TYR A 110 -1.38 15.11 -8.67
CA TYR A 110 -0.29 14.83 -9.61
C TYR A 110 0.82 14.02 -8.94
N TYR A 111 1.23 14.41 -7.73
CA TYR A 111 2.25 13.69 -6.97
C TYR A 111 1.80 12.26 -6.65
N THR A 112 0.58 12.11 -6.13
CA THR A 112 -0.01 10.80 -5.81
C THR A 112 -0.10 9.90 -7.04
N CYS A 113 -0.59 10.42 -8.16
CA CYS A 113 -0.72 9.66 -9.41
C CYS A 113 0.66 9.20 -9.92
N THR A 114 1.64 10.12 -9.95
CA THR A 114 3.00 9.81 -10.41
C THR A 114 3.66 8.74 -9.53
N LEU A 115 3.45 8.81 -8.22
CA LEU A 115 4.03 7.85 -7.28
C LEU A 115 3.36 6.48 -7.41
N ARG A 116 2.04 6.42 -7.60
CA ARG A 116 1.32 5.17 -7.85
C ARG A 116 1.78 4.48 -9.12
N ILE A 117 1.96 5.23 -10.20
CA ILE A 117 2.46 4.67 -11.47
C ILE A 117 3.86 4.07 -11.25
N LYS A 118 4.76 4.79 -10.57
CA LYS A 118 6.10 4.29 -10.26
C LYS A 118 6.09 3.02 -9.41
N LEU A 119 5.21 2.95 -8.41
CA LEU A 119 5.11 1.78 -7.55
C LEU A 119 4.47 0.58 -8.28
N SER A 120 3.49 0.83 -9.14
CA SER A 120 2.88 -0.22 -9.97
C SER A 120 3.88 -0.80 -10.96
N ASP A 121 4.67 0.05 -11.62
CA ASP A 121 5.76 -0.37 -12.50
C ASP A 121 6.85 -1.12 -11.72
N LYS A 122 7.21 -0.65 -10.53
CA LYS A 122 8.13 -1.34 -9.63
C LYS A 122 7.61 -2.72 -9.23
N LEU A 123 6.32 -2.83 -8.88
CA LEU A 123 5.71 -4.10 -8.47
C LEU A 123 5.85 -5.18 -9.55
N SER A 124 5.71 -4.80 -10.82
CA SER A 124 5.85 -5.73 -11.95
C SER A 124 7.28 -6.28 -12.14
N ARG A 125 8.29 -5.62 -11.55
CA ARG A 125 9.71 -6.00 -11.66
C ARG A 125 10.26 -6.62 -10.38
N LEU A 126 9.45 -6.67 -9.31
CA LEU A 126 9.88 -7.28 -8.06
C LEU A 126 9.92 -8.81 -8.19
N PRO A 127 10.88 -9.48 -7.54
CA PRO A 127 10.94 -10.93 -7.52
C PRO A 127 9.74 -11.51 -6.74
N ILE A 128 9.31 -12.71 -7.10
CA ILE A 128 8.21 -13.42 -6.43
C ILE A 128 8.50 -13.58 -4.93
N SER A 129 9.76 -13.75 -4.55
CA SER A 129 10.18 -13.83 -3.14
C SER A 129 9.79 -12.62 -2.29
N PHE A 130 9.59 -11.44 -2.90
CA PHE A 130 9.08 -10.26 -2.21
C PHE A 130 7.58 -10.37 -1.96
N ILE A 131 6.83 -10.86 -2.96
CA ILE A 131 5.37 -11.02 -2.89
C ILE A 131 5.01 -12.12 -1.89
N ASP A 132 5.72 -13.24 -1.89
CA ASP A 132 5.51 -14.36 -0.96
C ASP A 132 5.75 -13.96 0.50
N LYS A 133 6.69 -13.04 0.75
CA LYS A 133 7.01 -12.53 2.10
C LYS A 133 6.10 -11.41 2.56
N THR A 134 5.39 -10.75 1.64
CA THR A 134 4.59 -9.57 1.94
C THR A 134 3.12 -9.84 1.65
N PRO A 135 2.23 -9.85 2.66
CA PRO A 135 0.80 -10.04 2.45
C PRO A 135 0.22 -9.06 1.41
N ALA A 136 -0.63 -9.55 0.51
CA ALA A 136 -1.20 -8.75 -0.59
C ALA A 136 -1.89 -7.47 -0.07
N GLY A 137 -2.62 -7.55 1.06
CA GLY A 137 -3.23 -6.39 1.70
C GLY A 137 -2.23 -5.28 2.03
N GLN A 138 -1.03 -5.64 2.53
CA GLN A 138 0.01 -4.64 2.82
C GLN A 138 0.56 -3.96 1.56
N ILE A 139 0.66 -4.69 0.45
CA ILE A 139 1.08 -4.11 -0.84
C ILE A 139 0.03 -3.12 -1.33
N ILE A 140 -1.24 -3.48 -1.25
CA ILE A 140 -2.38 -2.62 -1.62
C ILE A 140 -2.40 -1.36 -0.74
N ASP A 141 -2.25 -1.51 0.58
CA ASP A 141 -2.21 -0.39 1.53
C ASP A 141 -1.05 0.57 1.22
N ARG A 142 0.14 0.06 0.87
CA ARG A 142 1.29 0.89 0.49
C ARG A 142 1.00 1.72 -0.77
N ILE A 143 0.37 1.12 -1.79
CA ILE A 143 0.07 1.80 -3.07
C ILE A 143 -1.10 2.77 -2.94
N GLN A 144 -2.12 2.43 -2.14
CA GLN A 144 -3.34 3.22 -2.02
C GLN A 144 -3.26 4.23 -0.87
N GLU A 145 -3.17 3.76 0.36
CA GLU A 145 -3.31 4.58 1.56
C GLU A 145 -2.02 5.35 1.87
N ASP A 146 -0.86 4.67 1.88
CA ASP A 146 0.41 5.32 2.20
C ASP A 146 0.76 6.41 1.19
N VAL A 147 0.56 6.16 -0.10
CA VAL A 147 0.78 7.16 -1.16
C VAL A 147 -0.21 8.32 -1.04
N SER A 148 -1.47 8.08 -0.69
CA SER A 148 -2.46 9.13 -0.45
C SER A 148 -2.07 10.01 0.73
N ASN A 149 -1.61 9.40 1.83
CA ASN A 149 -1.11 10.10 3.01
C ASN A 149 0.11 10.98 2.68
N MET A 150 1.03 10.49 1.83
CA MET A 150 2.17 11.28 1.35
C MET A 150 1.72 12.49 0.53
N GLY A 151 0.77 12.30 -0.40
CA GLY A 151 0.27 13.38 -1.25
C GLY A 151 -0.48 14.47 -0.47
N GLY A 152 -1.34 14.08 0.49
CA GLY A 152 -2.05 15.01 1.35
C GLY A 152 -1.10 15.83 2.22
N SER A 153 -0.08 15.20 2.76
CA SER A 153 0.86 15.87 3.67
C SER A 153 1.81 16.86 2.98
N ILE A 154 2.08 16.73 1.69
CA ILE A 154 2.83 17.76 0.95
C ILE A 154 2.08 19.09 1.00
N HIS A 155 0.76 19.07 0.83
CA HIS A 155 -0.08 20.24 0.99
C HIS A 155 0.04 20.84 2.40
N ASP A 156 -0.14 20.01 3.44
CA ASP A 156 -0.09 20.43 4.83
C ASP A 156 1.28 21.03 5.19
N ILE A 157 2.38 20.41 4.74
CA ILE A 157 3.74 20.91 5.00
C ILE A 157 3.95 22.31 4.41
N VAL A 158 3.53 22.50 3.15
CA VAL A 158 3.72 23.81 2.48
C VAL A 158 2.81 24.85 3.11
N ASP A 159 1.54 24.55 3.31
CA ASP A 159 0.57 25.53 3.82
C ASP A 159 0.84 25.90 5.27
N VAL A 160 1.01 24.90 6.14
CA VAL A 160 1.15 25.15 7.58
C VAL A 160 2.54 25.61 7.95
N PHE A 161 3.61 24.97 7.43
CA PHE A 161 4.97 25.38 7.81
C PHE A 161 5.39 26.66 7.12
N ILE A 162 5.31 26.74 5.79
CA ILE A 162 5.82 27.93 5.06
C ILE A 162 4.93 29.13 5.34
N MET A 163 3.60 28.98 5.16
CA MET A 163 2.68 30.11 5.36
C MET A 163 2.52 30.46 6.83
N GLY A 164 2.41 29.45 7.71
CA GLY A 164 2.29 29.66 9.15
C GLY A 164 3.49 30.41 9.72
N PHE A 165 4.73 29.99 9.40
CA PHE A 165 5.93 30.72 9.84
C PHE A 165 6.01 32.11 9.25
N MET A 166 5.70 32.28 7.96
CA MET A 166 5.68 33.62 7.33
C MET A 166 4.66 34.54 8.00
N GLN A 167 3.47 34.02 8.28
CA GLN A 167 2.41 34.77 8.97
C GLN A 167 2.82 35.18 10.38
N ILE A 168 3.41 34.27 11.16
CA ILE A 168 3.94 34.56 12.51
C ILE A 168 4.96 35.68 12.47
N ILE A 169 5.95 35.60 11.56
CA ILE A 169 7.00 36.60 11.44
C ILE A 169 6.41 37.96 11.04
N VAL A 170 5.55 38.02 10.03
CA VAL A 170 4.96 39.25 9.52
C VAL A 170 4.08 39.91 10.60
N ILE A 171 3.22 39.15 11.28
CA ILE A 171 2.38 39.69 12.36
C ILE A 171 3.23 40.18 13.53
N ALA A 172 4.27 39.47 13.96
CA ALA A 172 5.18 39.87 15.01
C ALA A 172 5.85 41.23 14.68
N VAL A 173 6.39 41.36 13.47
CA VAL A 173 7.00 42.63 13.00
C VAL A 173 5.99 43.76 12.99
N MET A 174 4.76 43.51 12.50
CA MET A 174 3.73 44.55 12.45
C MET A 174 3.25 44.98 13.84
N MET A 175 3.13 44.04 14.78
CA MET A 175 2.79 44.35 16.18
C MET A 175 3.88 45.24 16.84
N LEU A 176 5.16 44.89 16.67
CA LEU A 176 6.26 45.65 17.21
C LEU A 176 6.36 47.05 16.58
N ARG A 177 5.99 47.17 15.29
CA ARG A 177 6.00 48.46 14.56
C ARG A 177 4.84 49.37 15.00
N GLU A 178 3.66 48.83 15.32
CA GLU A 178 2.55 49.62 15.84
C GLU A 178 2.85 50.12 17.27
N ASN A 179 3.27 49.22 18.16
CA ASN A 179 3.75 49.57 19.49
C ASN A 179 4.63 48.47 20.08
N TRP A 180 5.92 48.77 20.29
CA TRP A 180 6.86 47.77 20.76
C TRP A 180 6.57 47.23 22.16
N LYS A 181 5.98 48.03 23.08
CA LYS A 181 5.64 47.59 24.46
C LYS A 181 4.51 46.55 24.44
N MET A 182 3.46 46.85 23.67
CA MET A 182 2.34 45.91 23.51
C MET A 182 2.74 44.65 22.73
N GLY A 183 3.49 44.83 21.64
CA GLY A 183 4.00 43.70 20.84
C GLY A 183 4.90 42.78 21.67
N LEU A 184 5.79 43.33 22.47
CA LEU A 184 6.67 42.56 23.35
C LEU A 184 5.88 41.80 24.43
N ALA A 185 4.82 42.40 25.00
CA ALA A 185 3.96 41.75 25.98
C ALA A 185 3.29 40.48 25.39
N VAL A 186 2.80 40.56 24.13
CA VAL A 186 2.24 39.36 23.44
C VAL A 186 3.33 38.33 23.18
N LEU A 187 4.47 38.73 22.62
CA LEU A 187 5.58 37.82 22.29
C LEU A 187 6.17 37.09 23.49
N LEU A 188 6.18 37.74 24.68
CA LEU A 188 6.62 37.09 25.92
C LEU A 188 5.63 36.08 26.48
N LEU A 189 4.32 36.22 26.22
CA LEU A 189 3.28 35.26 26.65
C LEU A 189 3.14 34.07 25.70
N MET A 190 3.54 34.21 24.45
CA MET A 190 3.46 33.16 23.44
C MET A 190 4.18 31.87 23.83
N PRO A 191 5.40 31.88 24.36
CA PRO A 191 6.05 30.63 24.78
C PRO A 191 5.24 29.86 25.83
N LEU A 192 4.44 30.56 26.65
CA LEU A 192 3.58 29.91 27.63
C LEU A 192 2.52 29.00 26.97
N SER A 193 1.85 29.48 25.91
CA SER A 193 0.88 28.68 25.18
C SER A 193 1.53 27.49 24.47
N ILE A 194 2.74 27.65 23.91
CA ILE A 194 3.51 26.58 23.30
C ILE A 194 3.92 25.52 24.33
N VAL A 195 4.39 25.92 25.49
CA VAL A 195 4.78 25.00 26.59
C VAL A 195 3.56 24.22 27.09
N ILE A 196 2.44 24.91 27.32
CA ILE A 196 1.19 24.26 27.76
C ILE A 196 0.73 23.24 26.71
N SER A 197 0.65 23.65 25.46
CA SER A 197 0.24 22.78 24.34
C SER A 197 1.15 21.56 24.20
N SER A 198 2.48 21.76 24.27
CA SER A 198 3.45 20.66 24.15
C SER A 198 3.35 19.65 25.31
N ARG A 199 3.11 20.11 26.54
CA ARG A 199 2.92 19.23 27.70
C ARG A 199 1.62 18.41 27.61
N ILE A 200 0.53 19.04 27.20
CA ILE A 200 -0.74 18.34 26.98
C ILE A 200 -0.59 17.36 25.81
N SER A 201 0.02 17.76 24.69
CA SER A 201 0.24 16.90 23.54
C SER A 201 1.11 15.67 23.87
N ALA A 202 2.16 15.85 24.66
CA ALA A 202 3.00 14.74 25.13
C ALA A 202 2.22 13.75 26.02
N ALA A 203 1.37 14.25 26.91
CA ALA A 203 0.47 13.41 27.70
C ALA A 203 -0.55 12.67 26.82
N CYS A 204 -1.15 13.36 25.84
CA CYS A 204 -2.07 12.75 24.87
C CYS A 204 -1.44 11.58 24.12
N GLY A 205 -0.18 11.67 23.71
CA GLY A 205 0.51 10.63 22.95
C GLY A 205 0.51 9.26 23.61
N THR A 206 0.58 9.21 24.94
CA THR A 206 0.50 7.95 25.71
C THR A 206 -0.92 7.33 25.66
N TYR A 207 -1.95 8.16 25.78
CA TYR A 207 -3.35 7.69 25.75
C TYR A 207 -3.77 7.32 24.33
N PHE A 208 -3.32 8.03 23.29
CA PHE A 208 -3.55 7.66 21.91
C PHE A 208 -2.88 6.34 21.53
N ARG A 209 -1.66 6.07 22.01
CA ARG A 209 -1.02 4.77 21.80
C ARG A 209 -1.88 3.65 22.38
N ARG A 210 -2.35 3.81 23.61
CA ARG A 210 -3.25 2.84 24.25
C ARG A 210 -4.57 2.68 23.48
N LEU A 211 -5.14 3.77 22.99
CA LEU A 211 -6.34 3.73 22.14
C LEU A 211 -6.10 2.90 20.87
N PHE A 212 -4.99 3.12 20.17
CA PHE A 212 -4.67 2.34 18.97
C PHE A 212 -4.42 0.86 19.27
N GLU A 213 -3.80 0.53 20.40
CA GLU A 213 -3.62 -0.86 20.85
C GLU A 213 -4.97 -1.55 21.14
N GLU A 214 -5.87 -0.91 21.86
CA GLU A 214 -7.20 -1.47 22.17
C GLU A 214 -8.10 -1.51 20.90
N SER A 215 -7.99 -0.53 20.01
CA SER A 215 -8.66 -0.56 18.71
C SER A 215 -8.18 -1.72 17.84
N GLY A 216 -6.89 -1.98 17.79
CA GLY A 216 -6.33 -3.13 17.08
C GLY A 216 -6.87 -4.46 17.60
N LYS A 217 -6.97 -4.64 18.94
CA LYS A 217 -7.57 -5.82 19.54
C LYS A 217 -9.07 -5.94 19.22
N MET A 218 -9.79 -4.82 19.19
CA MET A 218 -11.19 -4.80 18.79
C MET A 218 -11.36 -5.25 17.34
N TYR A 219 -10.56 -4.71 16.41
CA TYR A 219 -10.59 -5.09 15.00
C TYR A 219 -10.27 -6.57 14.79
N SER A 220 -9.27 -7.13 15.50
CA SER A 220 -8.96 -8.56 15.39
C SER A 220 -10.12 -9.46 15.85
N ILE A 221 -10.86 -9.08 16.89
CA ILE A 221 -12.06 -9.81 17.33
C ILE A 221 -13.17 -9.74 16.26
N VAL A 222 -13.35 -8.58 15.63
CA VAL A 222 -14.33 -8.41 14.53
C VAL A 222 -13.94 -9.30 13.33
N GLU A 223 -12.68 -9.26 12.91
CA GLU A 223 -12.16 -10.06 11.81
C GLU A 223 -12.31 -11.56 12.08
N GLU A 224 -11.93 -12.02 13.28
CA GLU A 224 -12.11 -13.41 13.71
C GLU A 224 -13.59 -13.83 13.69
N SER A 225 -14.49 -12.96 14.17
CA SER A 225 -15.92 -13.22 14.20
C SER A 225 -16.52 -13.36 12.79
N TYR A 226 -16.04 -12.57 11.82
CA TYR A 226 -16.45 -12.69 10.43
C TYR A 226 -15.88 -13.94 9.77
N ALA A 227 -14.58 -14.19 9.95
CA ALA A 227 -13.92 -15.37 9.38
C ALA A 227 -14.51 -16.69 9.93
N SER A 228 -14.88 -16.71 11.21
CA SER A 228 -15.46 -17.89 11.87
C SER A 228 -16.99 -17.88 11.93
N TYR A 229 -17.68 -17.02 11.15
CA TYR A 229 -19.12 -16.83 11.28
C TYR A 229 -19.94 -18.13 11.18
N GLN A 230 -19.65 -19.00 10.21
CA GLN A 230 -20.32 -20.29 10.04
C GLN A 230 -20.07 -21.22 11.23
N THR A 231 -18.84 -21.25 11.73
CA THR A 231 -18.46 -22.05 12.90
C THR A 231 -19.17 -21.53 14.16
N THR A 232 -19.20 -20.22 14.36
CA THR A 232 -19.92 -19.56 15.47
C THR A 232 -21.40 -19.96 15.46
N LYS A 233 -22.03 -19.95 14.28
CA LYS A 233 -23.42 -20.37 14.09
C LYS A 233 -23.63 -21.87 14.34
N ALA A 234 -22.75 -22.71 13.81
CA ALA A 234 -22.84 -24.17 13.93
C ALA A 234 -22.76 -24.64 15.41
N TYR A 235 -22.00 -23.91 16.24
CA TYR A 235 -21.80 -24.25 17.65
C TYR A 235 -22.62 -23.39 18.61
N ASN A 236 -23.51 -22.49 18.14
CA ASN A 236 -24.31 -21.55 18.94
C ASN A 236 -23.45 -20.71 19.91
N TYR A 237 -22.31 -20.20 19.40
CA TYR A 237 -21.30 -19.51 20.21
C TYR A 237 -21.46 -17.99 20.19
N GLU A 238 -22.61 -17.47 19.73
CA GLU A 238 -22.89 -16.04 19.52
C GLU A 238 -22.82 -15.24 20.81
N GLU A 239 -23.40 -15.73 21.90
CA GLU A 239 -23.40 -15.02 23.19
C GLU A 239 -21.98 -14.76 23.70
N THR A 240 -21.10 -15.76 23.57
CA THR A 240 -19.70 -15.64 23.97
C THR A 240 -18.96 -14.62 23.10
N THR A 241 -19.21 -14.64 21.78
CA THR A 241 -18.63 -13.68 20.83
C THR A 241 -19.11 -12.27 21.13
N ILE A 242 -20.41 -12.06 21.41
CA ILE A 242 -20.99 -10.76 21.78
C ILE A 242 -20.37 -10.26 23.10
N ALA A 243 -20.19 -11.14 24.09
CA ALA A 243 -19.57 -10.78 25.37
C ALA A 243 -18.10 -10.35 25.18
N ALA A 244 -17.34 -11.04 24.33
CA ALA A 244 -15.96 -10.67 24.00
C ALA A 244 -15.89 -9.29 23.30
N HIS A 245 -16.79 -9.04 22.34
CA HIS A 245 -16.95 -7.74 21.69
C HIS A 245 -17.28 -6.63 22.69
N ALA A 246 -18.26 -6.85 23.57
CA ALA A 246 -18.67 -5.87 24.56
C ALA A 246 -17.52 -5.52 25.51
N ALA A 247 -16.73 -6.51 25.94
CA ALA A 247 -15.57 -6.31 26.80
C ALA A 247 -14.46 -5.52 26.08
N ALA A 248 -14.18 -5.81 24.79
CA ALA A 248 -13.19 -5.10 23.99
C ALA A 248 -13.64 -3.65 23.73
N ASN A 249 -14.89 -3.44 23.34
CA ASN A 249 -15.48 -2.13 23.11
C ASN A 249 -15.44 -1.25 24.38
N LYS A 250 -15.69 -1.83 25.57
CA LYS A 250 -15.55 -1.10 26.82
C LYS A 250 -14.13 -0.61 27.06
N ARG A 251 -13.11 -1.46 26.84
CA ARG A 251 -11.70 -1.06 26.99
C ARG A 251 -11.31 0.03 26.01
N GLN A 252 -11.73 -0.10 24.73
CA GLN A 252 -11.51 0.91 23.70
C GLN A 252 -12.17 2.23 24.10
N LYS A 253 -13.45 2.22 24.48
CA LYS A 253 -14.19 3.40 24.95
C LYS A 253 -13.48 4.13 26.09
N ASP A 254 -13.00 3.37 27.11
CA ASP A 254 -12.32 3.96 28.26
C ASP A 254 -10.98 4.61 27.89
N ALA A 255 -10.25 4.02 26.92
CA ALA A 255 -9.03 4.59 26.37
C ALA A 255 -9.32 5.83 25.51
N GLU A 256 -10.33 5.77 24.66
CA GLU A 256 -10.76 6.83 23.76
C GLU A 256 -11.26 8.06 24.54
N ALA A 257 -12.11 7.86 25.55
CA ALA A 257 -12.64 8.95 26.37
C ALA A 257 -11.51 9.77 27.01
N LYS A 258 -10.45 9.12 27.51
CA LYS A 258 -9.29 9.81 28.10
C LYS A 258 -8.44 10.52 27.04
N ALA A 259 -8.22 9.89 25.88
CA ALA A 259 -7.45 10.47 24.78
C ALA A 259 -8.15 11.74 24.24
N ILE A 260 -9.45 11.64 23.94
CA ILE A 260 -10.25 12.75 23.40
C ILE A 260 -10.41 13.87 24.43
N PHE A 261 -10.63 13.54 25.72
CA PHE A 261 -10.71 14.56 26.76
C PHE A 261 -9.44 15.40 26.86
N LEU A 262 -8.26 14.75 26.92
CA LEU A 262 -6.98 15.47 26.95
C LEU A 262 -6.70 16.27 25.69
N GLN A 263 -7.02 15.70 24.53
CA GLN A 263 -6.93 16.43 23.26
C GLN A 263 -7.84 17.66 23.26
N GLY A 264 -9.07 17.50 23.73
CA GLY A 264 -10.05 18.57 23.85
C GLY A 264 -9.63 19.72 24.76
N LEU A 265 -8.73 19.49 25.74
CA LEU A 265 -8.19 20.54 26.61
C LEU A 265 -7.17 21.46 25.93
N ILE A 266 -6.56 21.05 24.81
CA ILE A 266 -5.53 21.84 24.12
C ILE A 266 -6.10 23.21 23.73
N THR A 267 -7.20 23.25 22.98
CA THR A 267 -7.80 24.49 22.50
C THR A 267 -8.24 25.43 23.64
N PRO A 268 -8.99 25.00 24.67
CA PRO A 268 -9.32 25.86 25.79
C PRO A 268 -8.09 26.44 26.53
N CYS A 269 -7.04 25.63 26.72
CA CYS A 269 -5.83 26.10 27.39
C CYS A 269 -5.08 27.15 26.56
N ILE A 270 -4.98 26.96 25.24
CA ILE A 270 -4.41 27.97 24.34
C ILE A 270 -5.27 29.24 24.35
N THR A 271 -6.59 29.10 24.26
CA THR A 271 -7.52 30.24 24.30
C THR A 271 -7.40 31.01 25.62
N ALA A 272 -7.24 30.33 26.75
CA ALA A 272 -7.03 30.98 28.05
C ALA A 272 -5.69 31.76 28.08
N ALA A 273 -4.61 31.18 27.56
CA ALA A 273 -3.33 31.86 27.46
C ALA A 273 -3.42 33.11 26.54
N ASN A 274 -4.15 32.99 25.43
CA ASN A 274 -4.40 34.10 24.51
C ASN A 274 -5.27 35.20 25.15
N ALA A 275 -6.26 34.82 25.98
CA ALA A 275 -7.07 35.78 26.71
C ALA A 275 -6.21 36.60 27.71
N LEU A 276 -5.23 35.98 28.36
CA LEU A 276 -4.27 36.71 29.21
C LEU A 276 -3.43 37.74 28.41
N ALA A 277 -2.98 37.33 27.23
CA ALA A 277 -2.26 38.27 26.34
C ALA A 277 -3.18 39.44 25.90
N TYR A 278 -4.43 39.12 25.56
CA TYR A 278 -5.44 40.12 25.20
C TYR A 278 -5.70 41.13 26.34
N ILE A 279 -5.85 40.65 27.58
CA ILE A 279 -6.04 41.49 28.77
C ILE A 279 -4.84 42.40 28.98
N LEU A 280 -3.62 41.88 28.89
CA LEU A 280 -2.39 42.69 29.07
C LEU A 280 -2.25 43.78 27.97
N VAL A 281 -2.53 43.42 26.72
CA VAL A 281 -2.53 44.37 25.61
C VAL A 281 -3.59 45.46 25.85
N ALA A 282 -4.79 45.10 26.29
CA ALA A 282 -5.86 46.06 26.60
C ALA A 282 -5.47 47.00 27.76
N LEU A 283 -4.88 46.46 28.83
CA LEU A 283 -4.42 47.26 29.97
C LEU A 283 -3.27 48.21 29.60
N ILE A 284 -2.22 47.73 28.94
CA ILE A 284 -1.08 48.55 28.50
C ILE A 284 -1.54 49.56 27.47
N GLY A 285 -2.33 49.14 26.48
CA GLY A 285 -2.86 50.00 25.44
C GLY A 285 -3.79 51.08 25.99
N GLY A 286 -4.70 50.72 26.87
CA GLY A 286 -5.61 51.65 27.55
C GLY A 286 -4.83 52.68 28.38
N TYR A 287 -3.82 52.26 29.14
CA TYR A 287 -2.97 53.15 29.90
C TYR A 287 -2.22 54.15 28.99
N LEU A 288 -1.62 53.68 27.88
CA LEU A 288 -0.95 54.52 26.91
C LEU A 288 -1.90 55.51 26.20
N THR A 289 -3.13 55.08 25.96
CA THR A 289 -4.16 55.94 25.35
C THR A 289 -4.60 57.04 26.30
N VAL A 290 -4.79 56.76 27.60
CA VAL A 290 -5.14 57.77 28.62
C VAL A 290 -4.00 58.80 28.76
N GLN A 291 -2.75 58.37 28.57
CA GLN A 291 -1.60 59.29 28.56
C GLN A 291 -1.47 60.10 27.24
N GLY A 292 -2.32 59.91 26.27
CA GLY A 292 -2.23 60.55 24.95
C GLY A 292 -1.05 60.04 24.10
N ALA A 293 -0.37 58.95 24.50
CA ALA A 293 0.78 58.42 23.81
C ALA A 293 0.41 57.46 22.64
N LEU A 294 -0.83 56.98 22.60
CA LEU A 294 -1.30 56.01 21.59
C LEU A 294 -2.77 56.23 21.26
N GLY A 295 -3.15 56.17 19.98
CA GLY A 295 -4.53 56.22 19.55
C GLY A 295 -5.29 54.89 19.79
N VAL A 296 -6.60 54.98 20.02
CA VAL A 296 -7.47 53.80 20.24
C VAL A 296 -7.40 52.80 19.06
N GLY A 297 -7.29 53.33 17.84
CA GLY A 297 -7.16 52.50 16.64
C GLY A 297 -5.92 51.60 16.64
N ALA A 298 -4.78 52.09 17.16
CA ALA A 298 -3.56 51.29 17.29
C ALA A 298 -3.73 50.16 18.33
N VAL A 299 -4.44 50.43 19.46
CA VAL A 299 -4.72 49.42 20.48
C VAL A 299 -5.55 48.29 19.86
N VAL A 300 -6.62 48.64 19.13
CA VAL A 300 -7.47 47.66 18.46
C VAL A 300 -6.70 46.84 17.40
N THR A 301 -5.83 47.50 16.64
CA THR A 301 -4.95 46.83 15.65
C THR A 301 -4.09 45.76 16.32
N VAL A 302 -3.41 46.10 17.43
CA VAL A 302 -2.56 45.13 18.15
C VAL A 302 -3.39 43.99 18.78
N LEU A 303 -4.57 44.29 19.30
CA LEU A 303 -5.51 43.26 19.81
C LEU A 303 -5.91 42.26 18.72
N LEU A 304 -6.19 42.73 17.52
CA LEU A 304 -6.52 41.88 16.38
C LEU A 304 -5.30 41.06 15.92
N TYR A 305 -4.13 41.64 15.87
CA TYR A 305 -2.89 40.90 15.57
C TYR A 305 -2.60 39.84 16.62
N SER A 306 -2.77 40.13 17.92
CA SER A 306 -2.61 39.15 18.99
C SER A 306 -3.48 37.93 18.79
N ARG A 307 -4.75 38.13 18.38
CA ARG A 307 -5.68 37.05 18.06
C ARG A 307 -5.26 36.25 16.83
N GLN A 308 -4.79 36.93 15.77
CA GLN A 308 -4.37 36.27 14.53
C GLN A 308 -3.03 35.54 14.66
N PHE A 309 -2.20 35.89 15.64
CA PHE A 309 -0.90 35.27 15.88
C PHE A 309 -1.01 33.82 16.39
N SER A 310 -2.06 33.49 17.11
CA SER A 310 -2.25 32.17 17.74
C SER A 310 -2.65 31.09 16.74
N ALA A 311 -3.44 31.43 15.73
CA ALA A 311 -3.99 30.46 14.78
C ALA A 311 -2.90 29.66 14.01
N PRO A 312 -1.83 30.27 13.47
CA PRO A 312 -0.75 29.52 12.83
C PRO A 312 -0.01 28.58 13.79
N LEU A 313 0.15 28.96 15.05
CA LEU A 313 0.81 28.12 16.06
C LEU A 313 -0.02 26.85 16.36
N GLU A 314 -1.34 27.00 16.47
CA GLU A 314 -2.26 25.88 16.65
C GLU A 314 -2.22 24.92 15.44
N GLN A 315 -2.19 25.48 14.23
CA GLN A 315 -2.07 24.70 13.00
C GLN A 315 -0.75 23.93 12.92
N ILE A 316 0.39 24.57 13.20
CA ILE A 316 1.71 23.92 13.23
C ILE A 316 1.73 22.77 14.24
N ALA A 317 1.18 22.98 15.45
CA ALA A 317 1.09 21.95 16.46
C ALA A 317 0.19 20.78 16.01
N GLY A 318 -0.93 21.05 15.34
CA GLY A 318 -1.85 20.05 14.81
C GLY A 318 -1.26 19.17 13.70
N VAL A 319 -0.45 19.76 12.82
CA VAL A 319 0.14 19.07 11.66
C VAL A 319 1.33 18.18 12.06
N MET A 320 1.96 18.40 13.20
CA MET A 320 3.12 17.59 13.62
C MET A 320 2.81 16.09 13.68
N GLY A 321 1.62 15.72 14.11
CA GLY A 321 1.15 14.33 14.11
C GLY A 321 0.97 13.74 12.70
N SER A 322 0.47 14.54 11.74
CA SER A 322 0.32 14.10 10.35
C SER A 322 1.69 13.93 9.68
N VAL A 323 2.65 14.81 9.93
CA VAL A 323 4.03 14.66 9.44
C VAL A 323 4.66 13.35 9.91
N GLN A 324 4.47 12.97 11.18
CA GLN A 324 4.99 11.69 11.70
C GLN A 324 4.35 10.49 10.99
N ARG A 325 3.01 10.49 10.79
CA ARG A 325 2.31 9.44 10.04
C ARG A 325 2.81 9.36 8.60
N THR A 326 2.98 10.50 7.95
CA THR A 326 3.51 10.58 6.59
C THR A 326 4.93 10.04 6.48
N CYS A 327 5.80 10.36 7.43
CA CYS A 327 7.15 9.80 7.45
C CYS A 327 7.13 8.27 7.63
N ALA A 328 6.19 7.73 8.42
CA ALA A 328 6.01 6.29 8.55
C ALA A 328 5.49 5.65 7.26
N ALA A 329 4.48 6.25 6.61
CA ALA A 329 3.96 5.84 5.31
C ALA A 329 5.04 5.90 4.22
N ALA A 330 5.77 7.02 4.13
CA ALA A 330 6.85 7.21 3.17
C ALA A 330 7.97 6.17 3.35
N ARG A 331 8.29 5.77 4.58
CA ARG A 331 9.27 4.72 4.84
C ARG A 331 8.83 3.41 4.19
N ARG A 332 7.59 2.96 4.40
CA ARG A 332 7.07 1.72 3.80
C ARG A 332 7.03 1.79 2.26
N VAL A 333 6.66 2.94 1.71
CA VAL A 333 6.68 3.17 0.26
C VAL A 333 8.11 3.09 -0.28
N TYR A 334 9.08 3.71 0.40
CA TYR A 334 10.48 3.68 -0.03
C TYR A 334 11.13 2.31 0.15
N GLU A 335 10.76 1.54 1.18
CA GLU A 335 11.18 0.14 1.31
C GLU A 335 10.76 -0.69 0.08
N MET A 336 9.53 -0.51 -0.40
CA MET A 336 9.06 -1.18 -1.62
C MET A 336 9.77 -0.64 -2.88
N GLN A 337 10.00 0.66 -2.96
CA GLN A 337 10.67 1.30 -4.11
C GLN A 337 12.15 0.89 -4.21
N ASP A 338 12.83 0.71 -3.08
CA ASP A 338 14.24 0.36 -2.99
C ASP A 338 14.47 -1.17 -2.98
N ALA A 339 13.40 -1.97 -2.92
CA ALA A 339 13.51 -3.42 -2.98
C ALA A 339 14.25 -3.85 -4.25
N PRO A 340 15.15 -4.84 -4.17
CA PRO A 340 15.90 -5.32 -5.32
C PRO A 340 14.94 -5.86 -6.40
N GLU A 341 15.19 -5.48 -7.64
CA GLU A 341 14.46 -5.98 -8.81
C GLU A 341 15.09 -7.28 -9.33
N GLU A 342 14.34 -8.04 -10.10
CA GLU A 342 14.93 -9.13 -10.88
C GLU A 342 15.94 -8.54 -11.89
N GLU A 343 17.21 -8.97 -11.80
CA GLU A 343 18.23 -8.51 -12.73
C GLU A 343 17.91 -9.01 -14.15
N PRO A 344 17.88 -8.11 -15.15
CA PRO A 344 17.72 -8.52 -16.54
C PRO A 344 18.98 -9.27 -17.00
N ILE A 345 18.78 -10.39 -17.67
CA ILE A 345 19.85 -11.19 -18.25
C ILE A 345 19.69 -11.17 -19.77
N GLU A 346 20.76 -10.86 -20.48
CA GLU A 346 20.75 -10.70 -21.94
C GLU A 346 20.82 -12.04 -22.72
N GLY A 347 21.08 -13.16 -22.03
CA GLY A 347 21.13 -14.48 -22.66
C GLY A 347 19.76 -14.93 -23.15
N HIS A 348 19.70 -15.53 -24.33
CA HIS A 348 18.49 -16.09 -24.92
C HIS A 348 18.60 -17.58 -25.15
N LEU A 349 17.48 -18.28 -25.13
CA LEU A 349 17.38 -19.68 -25.53
C LEU A 349 17.29 -19.79 -27.05
N PRO A 350 17.78 -20.92 -27.67
CA PRO A 350 17.54 -21.20 -29.08
C PRO A 350 16.04 -21.29 -29.39
N GLU A 351 15.68 -20.99 -30.67
CA GLU A 351 14.28 -21.08 -31.11
C GLU A 351 13.71 -22.51 -31.03
N GLU A 352 14.56 -23.50 -31.26
CA GLU A 352 14.17 -24.92 -31.17
C GLU A 352 14.65 -25.53 -29.85
N ILE A 353 13.73 -25.71 -28.92
CA ILE A 353 13.93 -26.44 -27.65
C ILE A 353 13.18 -27.76 -27.72
N LYS A 354 13.89 -28.88 -27.43
CA LYS A 354 13.28 -30.22 -27.37
C LYS A 354 12.58 -30.43 -26.02
N GLY A 355 13.22 -30.02 -24.93
CA GLY A 355 12.69 -30.08 -23.58
C GLY A 355 13.32 -31.17 -22.71
N ASP A 356 14.62 -31.46 -22.91
CA ASP A 356 15.42 -32.23 -21.96
C ASP A 356 15.72 -31.31 -20.75
N VAL A 357 15.55 -31.83 -19.53
CA VAL A 357 15.77 -31.07 -18.30
C VAL A 357 16.70 -31.82 -17.36
N ASP A 358 17.84 -31.21 -17.02
CA ASP A 358 18.81 -31.81 -16.11
C ASP A 358 18.97 -30.94 -14.85
N PHE A 359 18.92 -31.58 -13.70
CA PHE A 359 19.31 -31.01 -12.40
C PHE A 359 20.65 -31.62 -11.98
N GLU A 360 21.63 -30.82 -11.65
CA GLU A 360 22.97 -31.25 -11.26
C GLU A 360 23.33 -30.66 -9.89
N ASN A 361 23.33 -31.49 -8.84
CA ASN A 361 23.71 -31.14 -7.46
C ASN A 361 23.02 -29.84 -6.96
N VAL A 362 21.73 -29.68 -7.24
CA VAL A 362 20.96 -28.49 -6.90
C VAL A 362 20.73 -28.42 -5.40
N ASN A 363 21.08 -27.27 -4.80
CA ASN A 363 20.81 -26.96 -3.41
C ASN A 363 20.00 -25.64 -3.33
N PHE A 364 18.98 -25.66 -2.48
CA PHE A 364 18.13 -24.50 -2.29
C PHE A 364 17.49 -24.45 -0.90
N SER A 365 17.32 -23.23 -0.38
CA SER A 365 16.52 -22.93 0.82
C SER A 365 15.85 -21.57 0.71
N TYR A 366 14.63 -21.44 1.22
CA TYR A 366 13.97 -20.15 1.37
C TYR A 366 14.59 -19.32 2.51
N ASP A 367 15.03 -20.01 3.56
CA ASP A 367 15.78 -19.46 4.68
C ASP A 367 17.17 -20.14 4.73
N PRO A 368 18.27 -19.38 4.76
CA PRO A 368 19.62 -19.93 4.81
C PRO A 368 19.87 -20.91 5.96
N GLU A 369 19.12 -20.80 7.06
CA GLU A 369 19.28 -21.69 8.23
C GLU A 369 18.52 -23.00 8.09
N THR A 370 17.56 -23.11 7.15
CA THR A 370 16.70 -24.28 6.94
C THR A 370 16.82 -24.81 5.51
N PRO A 371 17.86 -25.62 5.19
CA PRO A 371 18.00 -26.21 3.86
C PRO A 371 16.80 -27.08 3.49
N LEU A 372 16.20 -26.80 2.33
CA LEU A 372 14.99 -27.50 1.87
C LEU A 372 15.28 -28.49 0.74
N ILE A 373 16.10 -28.13 -0.25
CA ILE A 373 16.54 -29.02 -1.34
C ILE A 373 18.05 -29.25 -1.19
N ARG A 374 18.50 -30.52 -1.23
CA ARG A 374 19.89 -30.90 -1.00
C ARG A 374 20.35 -31.90 -2.05
N ASP A 375 21.48 -31.58 -2.71
CA ASP A 375 22.16 -32.41 -3.70
C ASP A 375 21.21 -33.09 -4.71
N PHE A 376 20.19 -32.33 -5.13
CA PHE A 376 19.15 -32.83 -6.01
C PHE A 376 19.70 -33.01 -7.42
N THR A 377 19.77 -34.25 -7.88
CA THR A 377 20.32 -34.62 -9.20
C THR A 377 19.38 -35.55 -9.91
N VAL A 378 18.89 -35.16 -11.11
CA VAL A 378 18.05 -35.99 -11.96
C VAL A 378 18.16 -35.53 -13.41
N LYS A 379 18.00 -36.47 -14.34
CA LYS A 379 17.94 -36.21 -15.78
C LYS A 379 16.59 -36.64 -16.32
N VAL A 380 15.90 -35.71 -16.97
CA VAL A 380 14.58 -35.90 -17.58
C VAL A 380 14.71 -35.68 -19.07
N LYS A 381 14.33 -36.68 -19.86
CA LYS A 381 14.34 -36.58 -21.33
C LYS A 381 13.06 -35.97 -21.86
N HIS A 382 13.16 -35.35 -23.01
CA HIS A 382 12.00 -34.79 -23.70
C HIS A 382 10.88 -35.83 -23.88
N GLY A 383 9.65 -35.37 -23.71
CA GLY A 383 8.45 -36.21 -23.83
C GLY A 383 8.18 -37.11 -22.63
N GLN A 384 9.03 -37.14 -21.60
CA GLN A 384 8.78 -37.92 -20.38
C GLN A 384 7.74 -37.28 -19.49
N LYS A 385 6.89 -38.12 -18.91
CA LYS A 385 5.96 -37.77 -17.82
C LYS A 385 6.63 -38.10 -16.49
N VAL A 386 6.98 -37.08 -15.74
CA VAL A 386 7.65 -37.18 -14.44
C VAL A 386 6.66 -36.93 -13.32
N ALA A 387 6.38 -37.95 -12.50
CA ALA A 387 5.57 -37.79 -11.30
C ALA A 387 6.44 -37.45 -10.10
N ILE A 388 6.13 -36.36 -9.39
CA ILE A 388 6.79 -35.94 -8.17
C ILE A 388 5.90 -36.33 -6.98
N VAL A 389 6.37 -37.25 -6.15
CA VAL A 389 5.62 -37.79 -5.00
C VAL A 389 6.39 -37.61 -3.71
N GLY A 390 5.68 -37.48 -2.59
CA GLY A 390 6.30 -37.33 -1.27
C GLY A 390 5.35 -36.69 -0.27
N PRO A 391 5.65 -36.69 1.02
CA PRO A 391 4.81 -36.09 2.05
C PRO A 391 4.68 -34.57 1.86
N THR A 392 3.71 -33.98 2.56
CA THR A 392 3.57 -32.51 2.59
C THR A 392 4.83 -31.89 3.19
N GLY A 393 5.32 -30.82 2.58
CA GLY A 393 6.57 -30.14 3.02
C GLY A 393 7.87 -30.76 2.48
N ALA A 394 7.81 -31.85 1.69
CA ALA A 394 9.01 -32.51 1.14
C ALA A 394 9.76 -31.67 0.08
N GLY A 395 9.21 -30.54 -0.39
CA GLY A 395 9.87 -29.68 -1.39
C GLY A 395 9.32 -29.84 -2.83
N LYS A 396 8.18 -30.52 -3.03
CA LYS A 396 7.58 -30.75 -4.38
C LYS A 396 7.30 -29.43 -5.14
N THR A 397 6.55 -28.53 -4.52
CA THR A 397 6.24 -27.21 -5.11
C THR A 397 7.50 -26.35 -5.26
N THR A 398 8.49 -26.53 -4.40
CA THR A 398 9.76 -25.80 -4.50
C THR A 398 10.52 -26.17 -5.78
N LEU A 399 10.52 -27.44 -6.21
CA LEU A 399 11.11 -27.84 -7.48
C LEU A 399 10.46 -27.14 -8.67
N VAL A 400 9.13 -27.02 -8.67
CA VAL A 400 8.39 -26.28 -9.68
C VAL A 400 8.83 -24.80 -9.69
N ASN A 401 8.94 -24.18 -8.53
CA ASN A 401 9.38 -22.78 -8.40
C ASN A 401 10.82 -22.59 -8.92
N LEU A 402 11.70 -23.58 -8.73
CA LEU A 402 13.06 -23.53 -9.26
C LEU A 402 13.10 -23.73 -10.78
N LEU A 403 12.28 -24.63 -11.35
CA LEU A 403 12.15 -24.83 -12.79
C LEU A 403 11.67 -23.56 -13.49
N MET A 404 10.67 -22.87 -12.92
CA MET A 404 10.14 -21.60 -13.43
C MET A 404 11.07 -20.41 -13.15
N ARG A 405 12.18 -20.67 -12.46
CA ARG A 405 13.09 -19.64 -12.00
C ARG A 405 12.40 -18.48 -11.29
N PHE A 406 11.41 -18.83 -10.44
CA PHE A 406 10.83 -17.89 -9.49
C PHE A 406 11.79 -17.59 -8.33
N TYR A 407 12.72 -18.53 -8.09
CA TYR A 407 13.83 -18.41 -7.17
C TYR A 407 15.12 -18.89 -7.84
N ASP A 408 16.21 -18.22 -7.57
CA ASP A 408 17.54 -18.66 -8.03
C ASP A 408 18.12 -19.70 -7.02
N ILE A 409 18.77 -20.74 -7.54
CA ILE A 409 19.41 -21.78 -6.74
C ILE A 409 20.64 -21.25 -6.01
N GLN A 410 20.99 -21.87 -4.88
CA GLN A 410 22.19 -21.48 -4.09
C GLN A 410 23.48 -22.14 -4.61
N SER A 411 23.36 -23.37 -5.11
CA SER A 411 24.46 -24.09 -5.77
C SER A 411 23.91 -25.19 -6.66
N GLY A 412 24.76 -25.73 -7.51
CA GLY A 412 24.38 -26.67 -8.54
C GLY A 412 24.01 -25.99 -9.86
N LYS A 413 23.29 -26.71 -10.71
CA LYS A 413 22.87 -26.22 -12.04
C LYS A 413 21.56 -26.86 -12.45
N ILE A 414 20.71 -26.07 -13.13
CA ILE A 414 19.52 -26.56 -13.85
C ILE A 414 19.68 -26.19 -15.30
N THR A 415 19.56 -27.16 -16.21
CA THR A 415 19.69 -26.93 -17.64
C THR A 415 18.47 -27.41 -18.41
N ILE A 416 18.14 -26.70 -19.49
CA ILE A 416 17.14 -27.11 -20.48
C ILE A 416 17.88 -27.26 -21.82
N ASP A 417 17.85 -28.47 -22.39
CA ASP A 417 18.65 -28.86 -23.57
C ASP A 417 20.14 -28.47 -23.45
N GLY A 418 20.70 -28.62 -22.25
CA GLY A 418 22.10 -28.26 -21.94
C GLY A 418 22.36 -26.78 -21.68
N HIS A 419 21.38 -25.90 -21.87
CA HIS A 419 21.48 -24.47 -21.57
C HIS A 419 21.13 -24.19 -20.12
N ASP A 420 22.03 -23.51 -19.42
CA ASP A 420 21.81 -23.13 -18.02
C ASP A 420 20.71 -22.07 -17.91
N ILE A 421 19.63 -22.39 -17.17
CA ILE A 421 18.53 -21.45 -16.95
C ILE A 421 18.98 -20.18 -16.20
N ALA A 422 20.08 -20.23 -15.45
CA ALA A 422 20.62 -19.07 -14.76
C ALA A 422 21.31 -18.06 -15.70
N ALA A 423 21.74 -18.50 -16.88
CA ALA A 423 22.44 -17.68 -17.88
C ALA A 423 21.52 -17.05 -18.94
N VAL A 424 20.23 -17.37 -18.96
CA VAL A 424 19.26 -16.89 -19.95
C VAL A 424 18.16 -16.06 -19.30
N SER A 425 17.42 -15.30 -20.12
CA SER A 425 16.35 -14.44 -19.61
C SER A 425 15.25 -15.26 -18.90
N ARG A 426 14.70 -14.72 -17.81
CA ARG A 426 13.59 -15.38 -17.09
C ARG A 426 12.35 -15.48 -17.97
N GLU A 427 12.15 -14.54 -18.86
CA GLU A 427 11.05 -14.52 -19.82
C GLU A 427 11.14 -15.70 -20.79
N ASP A 428 12.31 -15.99 -21.33
CA ASP A 428 12.53 -17.13 -22.21
C ASP A 428 12.31 -18.45 -21.47
N VAL A 429 12.85 -18.59 -20.25
CA VAL A 429 12.64 -19.79 -19.43
C VAL A 429 11.16 -19.99 -19.14
N ARG A 430 10.47 -18.97 -18.61
CA ARG A 430 9.04 -19.02 -18.28
C ARG A 430 8.18 -19.25 -19.53
N GLY A 431 8.63 -18.72 -20.67
CA GLY A 431 7.98 -18.90 -21.97
C GLY A 431 7.95 -20.33 -22.49
N LEU A 432 8.80 -21.23 -22.00
CA LEU A 432 8.79 -22.66 -22.36
C LEU A 432 7.71 -23.46 -21.64
N PHE A 433 7.24 -22.98 -20.50
CA PHE A 433 6.34 -23.75 -19.62
C PHE A 433 4.87 -23.38 -19.80
N GLY A 434 4.01 -24.39 -19.83
CA GLY A 434 2.60 -24.28 -19.56
C GLY A 434 2.32 -24.75 -18.11
N MET A 435 1.46 -24.04 -17.40
CA MET A 435 1.15 -24.34 -16.01
C MET A 435 -0.34 -24.59 -15.81
N VAL A 436 -0.67 -25.66 -15.08
CA VAL A 436 -1.99 -25.88 -14.50
C VAL A 436 -1.79 -26.10 -13.00
N LEU A 437 -2.15 -25.09 -12.21
CA LEU A 437 -1.97 -25.08 -10.76
C LEU A 437 -3.20 -25.67 -10.06
N GLN A 438 -3.00 -26.07 -8.81
CA GLN A 438 -4.06 -26.50 -7.90
C GLN A 438 -5.11 -25.40 -7.69
N ASP A 439 -4.65 -24.19 -7.37
CA ASP A 439 -5.49 -23.02 -7.25
C ASP A 439 -5.70 -22.39 -8.63
N THR A 440 -6.88 -22.60 -9.17
CA THR A 440 -7.28 -22.10 -10.49
C THR A 440 -7.70 -20.65 -10.41
N TRP A 441 -6.91 -19.74 -10.98
CA TRP A 441 -7.21 -18.31 -10.97
C TRP A 441 -7.88 -17.85 -12.27
N LEU A 442 -9.04 -17.18 -12.14
CA LEU A 442 -9.70 -16.49 -13.25
C LEU A 442 -9.61 -14.98 -13.05
N PHE A 443 -9.14 -14.29 -14.09
CA PHE A 443 -9.09 -12.84 -14.13
C PHE A 443 -10.48 -12.24 -14.40
N GLY A 444 -10.73 -11.04 -13.89
CA GLY A 444 -11.93 -10.29 -14.23
C GLY A 444 -11.96 -9.95 -15.74
N GLY A 445 -12.87 -10.59 -16.49
CA GLY A 445 -12.96 -10.47 -17.93
C GLY A 445 -13.89 -11.54 -18.51
N THR A 446 -13.95 -11.66 -19.83
CA THR A 446 -14.74 -12.70 -20.47
C THR A 446 -14.09 -14.08 -20.35
N VAL A 447 -14.86 -15.15 -20.57
CA VAL A 447 -14.32 -16.51 -20.69
C VAL A 447 -13.26 -16.55 -21.77
N ALA A 448 -13.51 -15.89 -22.92
CA ALA A 448 -12.56 -15.81 -24.02
C ALA A 448 -11.25 -15.14 -23.61
N ASP A 449 -11.30 -14.00 -22.89
CA ASP A 449 -10.11 -13.29 -22.38
C ASP A 449 -9.30 -14.18 -21.44
N ASN A 450 -9.98 -14.93 -20.59
CA ASN A 450 -9.32 -15.84 -19.66
C ASN A 450 -8.58 -16.99 -20.36
N VAL A 451 -9.13 -17.55 -21.42
CA VAL A 451 -8.46 -18.59 -22.22
C VAL A 451 -7.33 -17.96 -23.06
N ALA A 452 -7.60 -16.79 -23.67
CA ALA A 452 -6.61 -16.04 -24.48
C ALA A 452 -5.37 -15.59 -23.68
N TYR A 453 -5.42 -15.62 -22.34
CA TYR A 453 -4.26 -15.31 -21.49
C TYR A 453 -3.05 -16.20 -21.80
N GLY A 454 -3.26 -17.44 -22.27
CA GLY A 454 -2.20 -18.34 -22.74
C GLY A 454 -1.53 -17.89 -24.04
N LYS A 455 -2.26 -17.15 -24.92
CA LYS A 455 -1.79 -16.59 -26.19
C LYS A 455 -2.56 -15.28 -26.48
N PRO A 456 -2.05 -14.11 -26.04
CA PRO A 456 -2.77 -12.83 -26.11
C PRO A 456 -3.26 -12.39 -27.49
N LYS A 457 -2.71 -12.93 -28.58
CA LYS A 457 -3.09 -12.64 -29.96
C LYS A 457 -3.86 -13.79 -30.62
N ALA A 458 -4.46 -14.70 -29.83
CA ALA A 458 -5.23 -15.81 -30.35
C ALA A 458 -6.51 -15.34 -31.05
N THR A 459 -6.84 -15.98 -32.15
CA THR A 459 -8.12 -15.75 -32.82
C THR A 459 -9.26 -16.43 -32.05
N ARG A 460 -10.50 -15.97 -32.29
CA ARG A 460 -11.68 -16.59 -31.68
C ARG A 460 -11.79 -18.10 -31.97
N GLU A 461 -11.41 -18.50 -33.18
CA GLU A 461 -11.41 -19.88 -33.63
C GLU A 461 -10.39 -20.73 -32.87
N GLU A 462 -9.19 -20.21 -32.65
CA GLU A 462 -8.15 -20.87 -31.83
C GLU A 462 -8.62 -21.07 -30.38
N ILE A 463 -9.30 -20.07 -29.81
CA ILE A 463 -9.87 -20.14 -28.46
C ILE A 463 -10.94 -21.24 -28.37
N ILE A 464 -11.87 -21.28 -29.34
CA ILE A 464 -12.93 -22.29 -29.39
C ILE A 464 -12.32 -23.68 -29.55
N THR A 465 -11.33 -23.84 -30.42
CA THR A 465 -10.63 -25.12 -30.63
C THR A 465 -9.96 -25.59 -29.33
N ALA A 466 -9.26 -24.71 -28.62
CA ALA A 466 -8.62 -25.05 -27.34
C ALA A 466 -9.66 -25.45 -26.28
N CYS A 467 -10.81 -24.79 -26.26
CA CYS A 467 -11.90 -25.12 -25.34
C CYS A 467 -12.58 -26.44 -25.68
N ASP A 468 -12.74 -26.77 -26.97
CA ASP A 468 -13.25 -28.06 -27.39
C ASP A 468 -12.27 -29.17 -27.01
N GLU A 469 -10.98 -28.95 -27.23
CA GLU A 469 -9.92 -29.88 -26.85
C GLU A 469 -9.85 -30.12 -25.33
N ALA A 470 -10.17 -29.09 -24.52
CA ALA A 470 -10.26 -29.17 -23.08
C ALA A 470 -11.62 -29.69 -22.58
N TYR A 471 -12.52 -30.11 -23.45
CA TYR A 471 -13.88 -30.54 -23.13
C TYR A 471 -14.72 -29.50 -22.37
N CYS A 472 -14.44 -28.19 -22.56
CA CYS A 472 -15.16 -27.11 -21.90
C CYS A 472 -16.10 -26.29 -22.82
N ASP A 473 -16.04 -26.46 -24.14
CA ASP A 473 -16.91 -25.74 -25.08
C ASP A 473 -18.39 -25.91 -24.78
N HIS A 474 -18.83 -27.16 -24.45
CA HIS A 474 -20.22 -27.45 -24.18
C HIS A 474 -20.77 -26.62 -23.01
N PHE A 475 -20.08 -26.56 -21.86
CA PHE A 475 -20.58 -25.79 -20.73
C PHE A 475 -20.49 -24.27 -21.00
N ILE A 476 -19.46 -23.80 -21.71
CA ILE A 476 -19.33 -22.39 -22.07
C ILE A 476 -20.55 -21.93 -22.88
N ARG A 477 -20.99 -22.73 -23.85
CA ARG A 477 -22.18 -22.43 -24.64
C ARG A 477 -23.49 -22.43 -23.84
N THR A 478 -23.52 -23.04 -22.66
CA THR A 478 -24.69 -22.99 -21.76
C THR A 478 -24.71 -21.72 -20.91
N LEU A 479 -23.63 -20.96 -20.85
CA LEU A 479 -23.59 -19.67 -20.15
C LEU A 479 -24.43 -18.61 -20.89
N PRO A 480 -25.00 -17.63 -20.21
CA PRO A 480 -25.92 -16.65 -20.81
C PRO A 480 -25.38 -15.92 -22.05
N GLN A 481 -24.07 -15.64 -22.07
CA GLN A 481 -23.37 -14.96 -23.18
C GLN A 481 -22.27 -15.85 -23.79
N GLY A 482 -22.27 -17.15 -23.50
CA GLY A 482 -21.26 -18.07 -23.98
C GLY A 482 -19.85 -17.64 -23.64
N TYR A 483 -18.98 -17.56 -24.64
CA TYR A 483 -17.58 -17.11 -24.50
C TYR A 483 -17.42 -15.66 -24.05
N ASP A 484 -18.42 -14.82 -24.23
CA ASP A 484 -18.40 -13.41 -23.84
C ASP A 484 -18.99 -13.18 -22.43
N THR A 485 -19.33 -14.27 -21.74
CA THR A 485 -19.74 -14.22 -20.33
C THR A 485 -18.59 -13.71 -19.48
N VAL A 486 -18.85 -12.64 -18.69
CA VAL A 486 -17.87 -12.08 -17.78
C VAL A 486 -17.75 -12.96 -16.55
N VAL A 487 -16.53 -13.32 -16.21
CA VAL A 487 -16.17 -14.16 -15.07
C VAL A 487 -15.09 -13.50 -14.22
N SER A 488 -15.01 -13.89 -12.97
CA SER A 488 -13.96 -13.48 -12.02
C SER A 488 -13.71 -14.61 -11.03
N GLU A 489 -12.74 -14.45 -10.13
CA GLU A 489 -12.46 -15.45 -9.10
C GLU A 489 -13.70 -15.72 -8.21
N ASP A 490 -14.49 -14.69 -7.90
CA ASP A 490 -15.69 -14.77 -7.07
C ASP A 490 -16.95 -15.19 -7.87
N SER A 491 -16.82 -15.57 -9.14
CA SER A 491 -17.98 -15.94 -9.96
C SER A 491 -18.64 -17.22 -9.44
N ILE A 492 -19.84 -17.07 -8.91
CA ILE A 492 -20.67 -18.18 -8.35
C ILE A 492 -21.13 -19.14 -9.45
N ASN A 493 -21.15 -18.71 -10.71
CA ASN A 493 -21.75 -19.43 -11.84
C ASN A 493 -20.83 -20.48 -12.48
N ILE A 494 -19.59 -20.63 -12.00
CA ILE A 494 -18.61 -21.59 -12.54
C ILE A 494 -18.10 -22.46 -11.40
N SER A 495 -18.27 -23.80 -11.53
CA SER A 495 -17.77 -24.75 -10.54
C SER A 495 -16.22 -24.83 -10.55
N GLY A 496 -15.63 -25.31 -9.45
CA GLY A 496 -14.16 -25.50 -9.36
C GLY A 496 -13.61 -26.36 -10.51
N GLY A 497 -14.29 -27.43 -10.88
CA GLY A 497 -13.90 -28.28 -12.00
C GLY A 497 -14.01 -27.57 -13.36
N GLN A 498 -15.01 -26.72 -13.55
CA GLN A 498 -15.15 -25.91 -14.76
C GLN A 498 -14.04 -24.85 -14.85
N LYS A 499 -13.69 -24.19 -13.74
CA LYS A 499 -12.52 -23.29 -13.66
C LYS A 499 -11.25 -24.02 -14.08
N GLN A 500 -11.07 -25.25 -13.61
CA GLN A 500 -9.89 -26.06 -13.95
C GLN A 500 -9.84 -26.43 -15.44
N LEU A 501 -10.98 -26.79 -16.06
CA LEU A 501 -11.05 -27.01 -17.51
C LEU A 501 -10.67 -25.76 -18.31
N LEU A 502 -11.06 -24.56 -17.87
CA LEU A 502 -10.65 -23.30 -18.50
C LEU A 502 -9.14 -23.06 -18.38
N THR A 503 -8.51 -23.42 -17.25
CA THR A 503 -7.05 -23.30 -17.12
C THR A 503 -6.31 -24.34 -17.97
N ILE A 504 -6.87 -25.53 -18.17
CA ILE A 504 -6.34 -26.51 -19.12
C ILE A 504 -6.48 -25.99 -20.57
N ALA A 505 -7.62 -25.40 -20.95
CA ALA A 505 -7.80 -24.75 -22.26
C ALA A 505 -6.76 -23.63 -22.49
N ARG A 506 -6.47 -22.82 -21.47
CA ARG A 506 -5.39 -21.81 -21.48
C ARG A 506 -4.03 -22.43 -21.79
N ALA A 507 -3.71 -23.55 -21.13
CA ALA A 507 -2.45 -24.27 -21.34
C ALA A 507 -2.36 -24.94 -22.73
N LEU A 508 -3.47 -25.50 -23.23
CA LEU A 508 -3.56 -26.04 -24.60
C LEU A 508 -3.34 -24.96 -25.64
N LEU A 509 -4.01 -23.80 -25.49
CA LEU A 509 -3.86 -22.65 -26.39
C LEU A 509 -2.43 -22.10 -26.39
N ALA A 510 -1.78 -22.06 -25.21
CA ALA A 510 -0.38 -21.64 -25.08
C ALA A 510 0.59 -22.57 -25.82
N ASN A 511 0.25 -23.83 -25.98
CA ASN A 511 0.98 -24.87 -26.74
C ASN A 511 2.49 -24.93 -26.41
N ARG A 512 2.83 -24.99 -25.10
CA ARG A 512 4.21 -25.02 -24.62
C ARG A 512 4.82 -26.42 -24.65
N ARG A 513 6.16 -26.50 -24.73
CA ARG A 513 6.92 -27.77 -24.79
C ARG A 513 7.04 -28.47 -23.44
N LEU A 514 7.14 -27.70 -22.38
CA LEU A 514 7.26 -28.16 -21.00
C LEU A 514 5.96 -27.87 -20.24
N LEU A 515 5.52 -28.79 -19.41
CA LEU A 515 4.31 -28.63 -18.63
C LEU A 515 4.60 -28.84 -17.14
N ILE A 516 3.98 -28.02 -16.32
CA ILE A 516 3.93 -28.16 -14.88
C ILE A 516 2.46 -28.30 -14.49
N LEU A 517 2.16 -29.41 -13.83
CA LEU A 517 0.80 -29.77 -13.46
C LEU A 517 0.77 -30.03 -11.95
N ASP A 518 -0.08 -29.32 -11.23
CA ASP A 518 -0.36 -29.56 -9.81
C ASP A 518 -1.77 -30.13 -9.68
N GLU A 519 -1.87 -31.43 -9.39
CA GLU A 519 -3.07 -32.24 -9.54
C GLU A 519 -3.87 -32.36 -8.23
N ALA A 520 -4.33 -31.24 -7.66
CA ALA A 520 -5.27 -31.31 -6.55
C ALA A 520 -6.69 -31.03 -7.01
N THR A 521 -7.46 -32.07 -7.24
CA THR A 521 -8.91 -32.00 -7.56
C THR A 521 -9.73 -32.44 -6.34
N SER A 522 -9.69 -31.71 -5.25
CA SER A 522 -10.64 -31.89 -4.16
C SER A 522 -11.97 -31.20 -4.51
N ASN A 523 -13.10 -31.92 -4.34
CA ASN A 523 -14.47 -31.40 -4.51
C ASN A 523 -14.97 -31.20 -5.96
N VAL A 524 -14.63 -32.11 -6.89
CA VAL A 524 -15.18 -32.12 -8.26
C VAL A 524 -16.13 -33.31 -8.40
N ASP A 525 -17.27 -33.11 -9.10
CA ASP A 525 -18.18 -34.20 -9.40
C ASP A 525 -17.55 -35.21 -10.36
N THR A 526 -17.98 -36.48 -10.29
CA THR A 526 -17.39 -37.59 -11.04
C THR A 526 -17.41 -37.39 -12.57
N ARG A 527 -18.43 -36.70 -13.11
CA ARG A 527 -18.50 -36.45 -14.55
C ARG A 527 -17.46 -35.45 -15.00
N THR A 528 -17.33 -34.35 -14.28
CA THR A 528 -16.32 -33.34 -14.55
C THR A 528 -14.91 -33.88 -14.31
N GLU A 529 -14.73 -34.78 -13.33
CA GLU A 529 -13.46 -35.47 -13.09
C GLU A 529 -12.97 -36.28 -14.30
N ILE A 530 -13.87 -37.03 -14.93
CA ILE A 530 -13.54 -37.79 -16.15
C ILE A 530 -13.15 -36.86 -17.30
N LEU A 531 -13.81 -35.70 -17.45
CA LEU A 531 -13.48 -34.72 -18.47
C LEU A 531 -12.11 -34.09 -18.19
N LEU A 532 -11.83 -33.73 -16.93
CA LEU A 532 -10.54 -33.20 -16.50
C LEU A 532 -9.41 -34.18 -16.82
N GLN A 533 -9.59 -35.47 -16.49
CA GLN A 533 -8.58 -36.49 -16.79
C GLN A 533 -8.30 -36.57 -18.31
N LYS A 534 -9.35 -36.65 -19.14
CA LYS A 534 -9.21 -36.67 -20.59
C LYS A 534 -8.51 -35.41 -21.14
N ALA A 535 -8.84 -34.23 -20.61
CA ALA A 535 -8.22 -32.96 -21.00
C ALA A 535 -6.74 -32.95 -20.61
N MET A 536 -6.40 -33.40 -19.39
CA MET A 536 -5.03 -33.54 -18.92
C MET A 536 -4.21 -34.51 -19.77
N ASP A 537 -4.76 -35.70 -20.07
CA ASP A 537 -4.09 -36.70 -20.93
C ASP A 537 -3.80 -36.12 -22.32
N LYS A 538 -4.75 -35.35 -22.88
CA LYS A 538 -4.56 -34.66 -24.17
C LYS A 538 -3.49 -33.57 -24.07
N LEU A 539 -3.51 -32.78 -23.00
CA LEU A 539 -2.51 -31.75 -22.76
C LEU A 539 -1.10 -32.32 -22.64
N MET A 540 -0.91 -33.46 -21.98
CA MET A 540 0.40 -34.07 -21.74
C MET A 540 1.03 -34.75 -22.96
N ARG A 541 0.28 -35.12 -23.98
CA ARG A 541 0.79 -35.90 -25.13
C ARG A 541 1.94 -35.19 -25.86
N GLY A 542 3.08 -35.88 -25.96
CA GLY A 542 4.26 -35.41 -26.71
C GLY A 542 5.00 -34.26 -26.06
N ARG A 543 4.78 -33.99 -24.77
CA ARG A 543 5.43 -32.92 -24.02
C ARG A 543 6.15 -33.48 -22.80
N THR A 544 7.20 -32.79 -22.36
CA THR A 544 7.84 -33.11 -21.08
C THR A 544 7.00 -32.55 -19.94
N CYS A 545 6.56 -33.42 -19.04
CA CYS A 545 5.58 -33.06 -18.01
C CYS A 545 6.15 -33.29 -16.59
N PHE A 546 6.11 -32.29 -15.74
CA PHE A 546 6.36 -32.40 -14.31
C PHE A 546 5.03 -32.34 -13.58
N VAL A 547 4.62 -33.44 -12.95
CA VAL A 547 3.32 -33.57 -12.30
C VAL A 547 3.51 -33.76 -10.80
N ILE A 548 3.01 -32.82 -9.99
CA ILE A 548 2.86 -33.04 -8.56
C ILE A 548 1.64 -33.94 -8.39
N ALA A 549 1.93 -35.24 -8.23
CA ALA A 549 0.87 -36.24 -8.31
C ALA A 549 0.20 -36.45 -6.95
N HIS A 550 -1.10 -36.24 -6.93
CA HIS A 550 -2.00 -36.56 -5.82
C HIS A 550 -2.99 -37.71 -6.17
N ARG A 551 -2.97 -38.19 -7.43
CA ARG A 551 -3.81 -39.28 -7.91
C ARG A 551 -2.98 -40.50 -8.28
N LEU A 552 -3.52 -41.66 -7.94
CA LEU A 552 -2.88 -42.94 -8.23
C LEU A 552 -2.66 -43.19 -9.73
N SER A 553 -3.67 -42.87 -10.55
CA SER A 553 -3.58 -43.05 -12.00
C SER A 553 -2.41 -42.28 -12.62
N THR A 554 -2.19 -41.06 -12.20
CA THR A 554 -1.12 -40.21 -12.72
C THR A 554 0.28 -40.72 -12.31
N ILE A 555 0.37 -41.33 -11.12
CA ILE A 555 1.62 -41.92 -10.62
C ILE A 555 1.94 -43.21 -11.38
N VAL A 556 0.95 -44.07 -11.56
CA VAL A 556 1.13 -45.38 -12.23
C VAL A 556 1.55 -45.23 -13.69
N ASP A 557 0.98 -44.23 -14.40
CA ASP A 557 1.24 -43.97 -15.80
C ASP A 557 2.47 -43.07 -16.06
N ALA A 558 3.28 -42.78 -15.04
CA ALA A 558 4.47 -41.95 -15.19
C ALA A 558 5.67 -42.73 -15.70
N ASP A 559 6.42 -42.17 -16.65
CA ASP A 559 7.67 -42.74 -17.16
C ASP A 559 8.78 -42.73 -16.10
N LEU A 560 8.73 -41.72 -15.21
CA LEU A 560 9.67 -41.56 -14.10
C LEU A 560 8.94 -41.04 -12.86
N ILE A 561 9.09 -41.75 -11.76
CA ILE A 561 8.60 -41.30 -10.46
C ILE A 561 9.79 -40.82 -9.63
N LEU A 562 9.74 -39.59 -9.15
CA LEU A 562 10.68 -38.99 -8.21
C LEU A 562 10.06 -38.98 -6.83
N VAL A 563 10.59 -39.78 -5.94
CA VAL A 563 10.15 -39.86 -4.54
C VAL A 563 11.01 -38.92 -3.70
N ILE A 564 10.38 -37.88 -3.18
CA ILE A 564 11.08 -36.82 -2.42
C ILE A 564 10.71 -36.94 -0.95
N ASN A 565 11.73 -36.94 -0.11
CA ASN A 565 11.58 -36.81 1.33
C ASN A 565 12.69 -35.91 1.88
N ASP A 566 12.32 -34.98 2.77
CA ASP A 566 13.25 -34.02 3.38
C ASP A 566 14.16 -33.32 2.35
N GLY A 567 13.61 -32.97 1.19
CA GLY A 567 14.28 -32.24 0.13
C GLY A 567 15.31 -33.02 -0.69
N GLN A 568 15.33 -34.34 -0.58
CA GLN A 568 16.22 -35.21 -1.35
C GLN A 568 15.40 -36.23 -2.14
N ILE A 569 15.95 -36.68 -3.28
CA ILE A 569 15.41 -37.85 -3.98
C ILE A 569 15.82 -39.08 -3.20
N VAL A 570 14.86 -39.72 -2.53
CA VAL A 570 15.09 -40.96 -1.82
C VAL A 570 15.01 -42.19 -2.73
N GLU A 571 14.14 -42.12 -3.73
CA GLU A 571 13.96 -43.16 -4.76
C GLU A 571 13.58 -42.54 -6.09
N ALA A 572 14.03 -43.17 -7.18
CA ALA A 572 13.61 -42.81 -8.53
C ALA A 572 13.47 -44.07 -9.39
N GLY A 573 12.45 -44.12 -10.24
CA GLY A 573 12.18 -45.27 -11.11
C GLY A 573 10.78 -45.29 -11.66
N THR A 574 10.39 -46.44 -12.28
CA THR A 574 9.02 -46.69 -12.72
C THR A 574 8.17 -47.24 -11.57
N HIS A 575 6.85 -47.20 -11.72
CA HIS A 575 5.92 -47.69 -10.72
C HIS A 575 6.22 -49.15 -10.30
N GLU A 576 6.35 -50.05 -11.27
CA GLU A 576 6.64 -51.46 -11.02
C GLU A 576 7.99 -51.64 -10.31
N GLY A 577 9.03 -51.00 -10.83
CA GLY A 577 10.39 -51.10 -10.26
C GLY A 577 10.50 -50.55 -8.84
N LEU A 578 9.71 -49.54 -8.48
CA LEU A 578 9.70 -49.01 -7.11
C LEU A 578 8.86 -49.85 -6.14
N LEU A 579 7.80 -50.51 -6.64
CA LEU A 579 7.04 -51.47 -5.84
C LEU A 579 7.84 -52.72 -5.50
N GLU A 580 8.63 -53.22 -6.46
CA GLU A 580 9.53 -54.39 -6.24
C GLU A 580 10.58 -54.11 -5.18
N LYS A 581 11.09 -52.88 -5.08
CA LYS A 581 12.07 -52.47 -4.08
C LYS A 581 11.54 -52.47 -2.65
N GLN A 582 10.22 -52.44 -2.47
CA GLN A 582 9.53 -52.34 -1.16
C GLN A 582 10.07 -51.23 -0.25
N GLY A 583 10.54 -50.12 -0.83
CA GLY A 583 11.17 -49.00 -0.16
C GLY A 583 10.19 -47.96 0.38
N PHE A 584 10.61 -46.67 0.32
CA PHE A 584 9.82 -45.56 0.79
C PHE A 584 8.54 -45.36 -0.08
N TYR A 585 8.67 -45.52 -1.41
CA TYR A 585 7.54 -45.46 -2.34
C TYR A 585 6.49 -46.52 -2.02
N TYR A 586 6.88 -47.77 -1.78
CA TYR A 586 5.96 -48.85 -1.43
C TYR A 586 5.17 -48.53 -0.17
N ARG A 587 5.83 -48.01 0.87
CA ARG A 587 5.15 -47.61 2.10
C ARG A 587 4.18 -46.44 1.88
N LEU A 588 4.56 -45.44 1.09
CA LEU A 588 3.72 -44.31 0.74
C LEU A 588 2.49 -44.78 -0.04
N TYR A 589 2.72 -45.65 -1.03
CA TYR A 589 1.68 -46.23 -1.86
C TYR A 589 0.66 -47.04 -1.04
N THR A 590 1.14 -47.97 -0.21
CA THR A 590 0.27 -48.80 0.63
C THR A 590 -0.47 -48.01 1.69
N SER A 591 0.11 -46.94 2.23
CA SER A 591 -0.55 -46.10 3.24
C SER A 591 -1.62 -45.16 2.68
N GLN A 592 -1.46 -44.72 1.43
CA GLN A 592 -2.37 -43.74 0.82
C GLN A 592 -3.36 -44.33 -0.17
N TYR A 593 -3.01 -45.45 -0.83
CA TYR A 593 -3.75 -45.96 -2.00
C TYR A 593 -4.09 -47.46 -1.95
N ALA A 594 -3.48 -48.24 -1.09
CA ALA A 594 -3.86 -49.63 -0.92
C ALA A 594 -4.96 -49.72 0.16
N VAL A 595 -6.22 -49.85 -0.30
CA VAL A 595 -7.36 -50.25 0.52
C VAL A 595 -7.62 -51.73 0.33
#